data_7748a9bf93c9319f54671059c2261eec
#
_entry.id   7748a9bf93c9319f54671059c2261eec
#
_cell.length_a   1.000
_cell.length_b   1.000
_cell.length_c   1.000
_cell.angle_alpha   90.00
_cell.angle_beta   90.00
_cell.angle_gamma   90.00
#
_symmetry.space_group_name_H-M   'P 1'
#
loop_
_entity.id
_entity.type
_entity.pdbx_description
1 polymer ?
#
loop_
_entity_poly.entity_id
_entity_poly.type
_entity_poly.pdbx_seq_one_letter_code
_entity_poly.pdbx_strand_id
1 'polypeptide(L)'
;VESVGCEPNFASTDVSESDMIGLTSFQLFPIFDQHPAPPGSPWFRNDDTMWDLVSADSLTEYYGTVANLVELFASGPFPLYQGKTERVSMAEIHSYDPLEGLNSSEHIAPALFKLKEIVQVIYEKDYRFAQPPKTPTLTASPGDGYVMLSWNDDADKLTRDPFIGNVNDFEGYKLFRSTDKYFSDSEVITDGYGTPMFLKPIYQCDLVNDNSGFTDFGLVNGASYNLGDNTGIKHYFKDENVENGRTYYYAIVAYDYGAPEIGPGISPSENNTVIDVDEFDNIRGIGLNVAIVIPRADAASYSDPDII
;
A
#
# COMPACT_ATOMS: atom_id res chain seq x y z
N VAL A 1 -7.28 24.95 -7.80
CA VAL A 1 -5.97 24.70 -8.40
C VAL A 1 -5.16 25.95 -8.25
N GLU A 2 -4.23 25.98 -7.35
CA GLU A 2 -3.30 27.09 -7.23
C GLU A 2 -2.17 26.84 -8.23
N SER A 3 -2.09 27.63 -9.27
CA SER A 3 -0.91 27.70 -10.11
C SER A 3 0.15 28.47 -9.32
N VAL A 4 1.06 27.79 -8.71
CA VAL A 4 2.19 28.43 -8.08
C VAL A 4 3.24 28.69 -9.14
N GLY A 5 3.19 29.89 -9.73
CA GLY A 5 4.09 30.31 -10.79
C GLY A 5 5.48 30.61 -10.23
N CYS A 6 6.28 29.59 -10.01
CA CYS A 6 7.69 29.73 -9.69
C CYS A 6 8.53 29.03 -10.76
N GLU A 7 9.81 29.34 -10.81
CA GLU A 7 10.72 28.68 -11.74
C GLU A 7 10.74 27.17 -11.45
N PRO A 8 10.50 26.32 -12.46
CA PRO A 8 10.53 24.88 -12.27
C PRO A 8 11.88 24.42 -11.73
N ASN A 9 11.85 23.50 -10.77
CA ASN A 9 13.06 22.92 -10.19
C ASN A 9 13.67 21.89 -11.15
N PHE A 10 14.41 22.36 -12.13
CA PHE A 10 15.07 21.52 -13.12
C PHE A 10 16.21 20.73 -12.50
N ALA A 11 16.10 19.45 -12.41
CA ALA A 11 17.12 18.51 -11.97
C ALA A 11 17.31 18.37 -10.44
N SER A 12 16.38 18.80 -9.63
CA SER A 12 16.35 18.47 -8.21
C SER A 12 15.33 17.38 -7.93
N THR A 13 15.55 16.60 -6.89
CA THR A 13 14.55 15.71 -6.28
C THR A 13 13.73 16.43 -5.22
N ASP A 14 14.08 17.68 -4.93
CA ASP A 14 13.36 18.49 -3.98
C ASP A 14 12.01 18.90 -4.57
N VAL A 15 10.96 18.69 -3.81
CA VAL A 15 9.58 18.93 -4.21
C VAL A 15 9.03 20.01 -3.28
N SER A 16 9.36 21.23 -3.57
CA SER A 16 8.79 22.39 -2.88
C SER A 16 7.54 22.86 -3.60
N GLU A 17 6.48 23.17 -2.88
CA GLU A 17 5.28 23.79 -3.47
C GLU A 17 5.61 25.08 -4.24
N SER A 18 6.69 25.77 -3.85
CA SER A 18 7.15 26.97 -4.53
C SER A 18 7.67 26.71 -5.96
N ASP A 19 8.04 25.49 -6.29
CA ASP A 19 8.63 25.08 -7.57
C ASP A 19 7.61 24.40 -8.50
N MET A 20 6.38 24.15 -8.02
CA MET A 20 5.34 23.51 -8.79
C MET A 20 4.68 24.47 -9.78
N ILE A 21 4.52 24.05 -11.02
CA ILE A 21 3.70 24.78 -11.99
C ILE A 21 2.22 24.49 -11.79
N GLY A 22 1.88 23.28 -11.38
CA GLY A 22 0.50 22.85 -11.20
C GLY A 22 -0.27 22.70 -12.52
N LEU A 23 -1.59 22.55 -12.42
CA LEU A 23 -2.49 22.45 -13.56
C LEU A 23 -2.85 23.85 -14.05
N THR A 24 -2.49 24.19 -15.27
CA THR A 24 -2.75 25.52 -15.89
C THR A 24 -3.97 25.52 -16.81
N SER A 25 -4.31 24.39 -17.40
CA SER A 25 -5.50 24.25 -18.23
C SER A 25 -6.18 22.90 -17.99
N PHE A 26 -7.50 22.93 -17.92
CA PHE A 26 -8.36 21.75 -17.90
C PHE A 26 -9.57 22.00 -18.79
N GLN A 27 -9.81 21.10 -19.74
CA GLN A 27 -10.94 21.18 -20.67
C GLN A 27 -11.66 19.84 -20.68
N LEU A 28 -12.96 19.87 -20.50
CA LEU A 28 -13.82 18.70 -20.58
C LEU A 28 -14.82 18.90 -21.71
N PHE A 29 -14.77 18.05 -22.72
CA PHE A 29 -15.62 18.17 -23.90
C PHE A 29 -16.06 16.81 -24.45
N PRO A 30 -17.24 16.73 -25.14
CA PRO A 30 -17.69 15.47 -25.71
C PRO A 30 -16.85 15.04 -26.90
N ILE A 31 -16.63 13.73 -27.02
CA ILE A 31 -16.01 13.13 -28.20
C ILE A 31 -16.99 13.20 -29.39
N PHE A 32 -16.51 13.63 -30.54
CA PHE A 32 -17.29 13.62 -31.78
C PHE A 32 -16.93 12.41 -32.62
N ASP A 33 -17.90 11.50 -32.81
CA ASP A 33 -17.72 10.29 -33.64
C ASP A 33 -17.82 10.57 -35.14
N GLN A 34 -18.12 11.83 -35.55
CA GLN A 34 -18.32 12.20 -36.95
C GLN A 34 -17.00 12.51 -37.65
N HIS A 35 -16.82 11.92 -38.83
CA HIS A 35 -15.73 12.26 -39.76
C HIS A 35 -16.28 12.78 -41.06
N PRO A 36 -15.89 14.01 -41.49
CA PRO A 36 -15.05 14.96 -40.75
C PRO A 36 -15.75 15.60 -39.59
N ALA A 37 -15.00 15.91 -38.53
CA ALA A 37 -15.54 16.66 -37.39
C ALA A 37 -16.04 18.06 -37.84
N PRO A 38 -17.09 18.61 -37.23
CA PRO A 38 -17.57 19.95 -37.52
C PRO A 38 -16.44 20.99 -37.40
N PRO A 39 -16.42 22.04 -38.20
CA PRO A 39 -15.44 23.13 -38.09
C PRO A 39 -15.45 23.72 -36.68
N GLY A 40 -14.26 23.88 -36.08
CA GLY A 40 -14.10 24.39 -34.71
C GLY A 40 -14.32 23.36 -33.59
N SER A 41 -14.58 22.09 -33.94
CA SER A 41 -14.64 21.03 -32.93
C SER A 41 -13.26 20.72 -32.39
N PRO A 42 -13.09 20.50 -31.08
CA PRO A 42 -11.86 19.97 -30.52
C PRO A 42 -11.67 18.53 -31.01
N TRP A 43 -10.69 18.35 -31.88
CA TRP A 43 -10.36 17.07 -32.48
C TRP A 43 -8.86 16.85 -32.49
N PHE A 44 -8.39 15.67 -32.06
CA PHE A 44 -6.97 15.33 -31.91
C PHE A 44 -6.10 15.47 -33.17
N ARG A 45 -6.69 15.66 -34.36
CA ARG A 45 -5.97 15.88 -35.62
C ARG A 45 -5.94 17.36 -36.03
N ASN A 46 -6.41 18.25 -35.18
CA ASN A 46 -6.36 19.69 -35.39
C ASN A 46 -5.39 20.30 -34.39
N ASP A 47 -4.14 20.41 -34.73
CA ASP A 47 -3.05 20.85 -33.86
C ASP A 47 -3.30 22.28 -33.33
N ASP A 48 -3.81 23.17 -34.20
CA ASP A 48 -4.10 24.55 -33.78
C ASP A 48 -5.18 24.59 -32.70
N THR A 49 -6.28 23.84 -32.90
CA THR A 49 -7.36 23.78 -31.88
C THR A 49 -6.87 23.11 -30.58
N MET A 50 -6.05 22.07 -30.69
CA MET A 50 -5.49 21.42 -29.49
C MET A 50 -4.53 22.35 -28.75
N TRP A 51 -3.72 23.10 -29.50
CA TRP A 51 -2.83 24.10 -28.89
C TRP A 51 -3.62 25.20 -28.18
N ASP A 52 -4.68 25.71 -28.79
CA ASP A 52 -5.53 26.73 -28.18
C ASP A 52 -6.18 26.22 -26.88
N LEU A 53 -6.56 24.94 -26.82
CA LEU A 53 -7.13 24.32 -25.61
C LEU A 53 -6.11 24.14 -24.49
N VAL A 54 -4.90 23.65 -24.79
CA VAL A 54 -3.88 23.41 -23.75
C VAL A 54 -3.25 24.70 -23.26
N SER A 55 -3.25 25.76 -24.08
CA SER A 55 -2.70 27.08 -23.73
C SER A 55 -3.72 28.08 -23.20
N ALA A 56 -4.97 27.66 -23.02
CA ALA A 56 -6.08 28.56 -22.68
C ALA A 56 -6.04 29.15 -21.26
N ASP A 57 -5.17 28.68 -20.38
CA ASP A 57 -5.08 29.10 -18.98
C ASP A 57 -6.50 29.17 -18.32
N SER A 58 -7.27 28.12 -18.51
CA SER A 58 -8.66 28.04 -18.05
C SER A 58 -9.05 26.63 -17.66
N LEU A 59 -9.95 26.54 -16.67
CA LEU A 59 -10.56 25.31 -16.23
C LEU A 59 -12.03 25.30 -16.68
N THR A 60 -12.40 24.33 -17.52
CA THR A 60 -13.74 24.25 -18.10
C THR A 60 -14.41 22.94 -17.75
N GLU A 61 -15.55 23.01 -17.08
CA GLU A 61 -16.40 21.86 -16.79
C GLU A 61 -17.44 21.65 -17.89
N TYR A 62 -17.95 20.43 -17.99
CA TYR A 62 -19.00 20.08 -18.94
C TYR A 62 -20.36 19.94 -18.26
N TYR A 63 -21.31 20.74 -18.67
CA TYR A 63 -22.69 20.76 -18.15
C TYR A 63 -23.73 20.29 -19.19
N GLY A 64 -23.30 19.54 -20.20
CA GLY A 64 -24.18 19.07 -21.27
C GLY A 64 -24.95 17.78 -20.95
N THR A 65 -25.51 17.20 -22.00
CA THR A 65 -26.17 15.89 -21.91
C THR A 65 -25.13 14.78 -21.71
N VAL A 66 -25.56 13.62 -21.18
CA VAL A 66 -24.70 12.45 -21.03
C VAL A 66 -24.03 12.12 -22.38
N ALA A 67 -22.71 12.11 -22.40
CA ALA A 67 -21.87 11.85 -23.59
C ALA A 67 -20.57 11.17 -23.19
N ASN A 68 -19.88 10.58 -24.16
CA ASN A 68 -18.50 10.19 -23.97
C ASN A 68 -17.64 11.45 -23.94
N LEU A 69 -16.95 11.68 -22.85
CA LEU A 69 -16.15 12.88 -22.64
C LEU A 69 -14.67 12.60 -22.83
N VAL A 70 -13.94 13.64 -23.24
CA VAL A 70 -12.49 13.69 -23.26
C VAL A 70 -12.04 14.72 -22.24
N GLU A 71 -11.08 14.33 -21.44
CA GLU A 71 -10.37 15.22 -20.52
C GLU A 71 -9.05 15.63 -21.16
N LEU A 72 -8.84 16.92 -21.26
CA LEU A 72 -7.58 17.52 -21.69
C LEU A 72 -7.06 18.40 -20.55
N PHE A 73 -5.89 18.10 -20.07
CA PHE A 73 -5.26 18.88 -19.02
C PHE A 73 -3.82 19.21 -19.37
N ALA A 74 -3.37 20.38 -18.95
CA ALA A 74 -2.04 20.86 -19.23
C ALA A 74 -1.41 21.54 -18.00
N SER A 75 -0.08 21.44 -17.94
CA SER A 75 0.76 22.14 -16.99
C SER A 75 1.80 22.95 -17.79
N GLY A 76 1.91 24.22 -17.51
CA GLY A 76 2.83 25.10 -18.24
C GLY A 76 2.13 26.27 -18.95
N PRO A 77 2.80 26.95 -19.90
CA PRO A 77 4.11 26.61 -20.45
C PRO A 77 5.27 26.88 -19.48
N PHE A 78 6.32 26.08 -19.59
CA PHE A 78 7.54 26.27 -18.82
C PHE A 78 8.77 26.16 -19.74
N PRO A 79 9.91 26.82 -19.39
CA PRO A 79 11.11 26.78 -20.20
C PRO A 79 11.86 25.45 -20.01
N LEU A 80 12.11 24.71 -21.09
CA LEU A 80 12.97 23.54 -21.08
C LEU A 80 14.24 23.82 -21.87
N TYR A 81 15.35 24.03 -21.16
CA TYR A 81 16.65 24.36 -21.75
C TYR A 81 17.35 23.12 -22.32
N GLN A 82 18.19 23.32 -23.31
CA GLN A 82 18.96 22.24 -23.94
C GLN A 82 19.77 21.45 -22.89
N GLY A 83 19.62 20.14 -22.90
CA GLY A 83 20.30 19.22 -21.97
C GLY A 83 19.70 19.18 -20.57
N LYS A 84 18.57 19.83 -20.35
CA LYS A 84 17.77 19.73 -19.12
C LYS A 84 16.62 18.75 -19.31
N THR A 85 16.21 18.16 -18.19
CA THR A 85 15.08 17.23 -18.13
C THR A 85 14.15 17.72 -17.03
N GLU A 86 12.85 17.67 -17.30
CA GLU A 86 11.82 17.96 -16.31
C GLU A 86 11.04 16.69 -15.98
N ARG A 87 10.59 16.58 -14.74
CA ARG A 87 9.80 15.45 -14.25
C ARG A 87 8.33 15.84 -14.19
N VAL A 88 7.50 15.11 -14.90
CA VAL A 88 6.05 15.24 -14.82
C VAL A 88 5.51 14.01 -14.08
N SER A 89 4.67 14.23 -13.09
CA SER A 89 4.03 13.18 -12.32
C SER A 89 2.53 13.31 -12.40
N MET A 90 1.87 12.19 -12.59
CA MET A 90 0.42 12.10 -12.68
C MET A 90 -0.06 10.95 -11.80
N ALA A 91 -1.15 11.16 -11.08
CA ALA A 91 -1.84 10.12 -10.32
C ALA A 91 -3.25 9.94 -10.86
N GLU A 92 -3.64 8.70 -11.13
CA GLU A 92 -5.02 8.32 -11.40
C GLU A 92 -5.62 7.75 -10.11
N ILE A 93 -6.71 8.37 -9.63
CA ILE A 93 -7.31 8.06 -8.34
C ILE A 93 -8.76 7.64 -8.57
N HIS A 94 -9.12 6.49 -8.01
CA HIS A 94 -10.48 5.95 -8.05
C HIS A 94 -11.03 5.81 -6.63
N SER A 95 -12.30 6.14 -6.44
CA SER A 95 -12.99 5.97 -5.15
C SER A 95 -14.35 5.31 -5.34
N TYR A 96 -14.87 4.75 -4.26
CA TYR A 96 -16.20 4.16 -4.16
C TYR A 96 -17.11 5.04 -3.31
N ASP A 97 -17.27 6.31 -3.70
CA ASP A 97 -18.25 7.18 -3.06
C ASP A 97 -19.68 6.72 -3.39
N PRO A 98 -20.60 6.67 -2.42
CA PRO A 98 -22.00 6.40 -2.68
C PRO A 98 -22.59 7.48 -3.60
N LEU A 99 -23.32 7.08 -4.64
CA LEU A 99 -23.93 8.01 -5.61
C LEU A 99 -24.84 9.04 -4.92
N GLU A 100 -25.51 8.65 -3.85
CA GLU A 100 -26.40 9.54 -3.06
C GLU A 100 -25.65 10.67 -2.34
N GLY A 101 -24.34 10.48 -2.09
CA GLY A 101 -23.47 11.46 -1.44
C GLY A 101 -22.69 12.34 -2.41
N LEU A 102 -22.75 12.04 -3.72
CA LEU A 102 -22.03 12.79 -4.74
C LEU A 102 -22.82 14.04 -5.15
N ASN A 103 -22.14 15.16 -5.22
CA ASN A 103 -22.69 16.39 -5.80
C ASN A 103 -21.62 17.07 -6.66
N SER A 104 -21.73 16.92 -7.97
CA SER A 104 -20.76 17.45 -8.92
C SER A 104 -20.73 18.98 -8.95
N SER A 105 -21.88 19.65 -8.73
CA SER A 105 -21.94 21.11 -8.69
C SER A 105 -21.33 21.72 -7.43
N GLU A 106 -21.24 20.96 -6.36
CA GLU A 106 -20.61 21.35 -5.10
C GLU A 106 -19.25 20.64 -4.89
N HIS A 107 -18.81 19.84 -5.86
CA HIS A 107 -17.55 19.08 -5.82
C HIS A 107 -17.44 18.16 -4.59
N ILE A 108 -18.56 17.51 -4.24
CA ILE A 108 -18.61 16.60 -3.08
C ILE A 108 -18.31 15.17 -3.54
N ALA A 109 -17.15 14.66 -3.16
CA ALA A 109 -16.70 13.28 -3.31
C ALA A 109 -15.68 12.96 -2.18
N PRO A 110 -16.16 12.74 -0.94
CA PRO A 110 -15.30 12.72 0.24
C PRO A 110 -14.21 11.63 0.19
N ALA A 111 -14.52 10.42 -0.32
CA ALA A 111 -13.54 9.37 -0.43
C ALA A 111 -12.45 9.68 -1.48
N LEU A 112 -12.83 10.30 -2.60
CA LEU A 112 -11.88 10.76 -3.62
C LEU A 112 -10.93 11.84 -3.08
N PHE A 113 -11.46 12.83 -2.37
CA PHE A 113 -10.64 13.90 -1.79
C PHE A 113 -9.70 13.37 -0.71
N LYS A 114 -10.13 12.40 0.08
CA LYS A 114 -9.25 11.73 1.04
C LYS A 114 -8.07 11.02 0.37
N LEU A 115 -8.32 10.31 -0.74
CA LEU A 115 -7.24 9.71 -1.54
C LEU A 115 -6.32 10.76 -2.16
N LYS A 116 -6.87 11.88 -2.62
CA LYS A 116 -6.08 13.02 -3.14
C LYS A 116 -5.12 13.57 -2.09
N GLU A 117 -5.56 13.69 -0.83
CA GLU A 117 -4.70 14.14 0.28
C GLU A 117 -3.53 13.16 0.51
N ILE A 118 -3.78 11.85 0.43
CA ILE A 118 -2.70 10.83 0.54
C ILE A 118 -1.69 10.98 -0.60
N VAL A 119 -2.17 11.13 -1.83
CA VAL A 119 -1.29 11.33 -3.00
C VAL A 119 -0.47 12.62 -2.87
N GLN A 120 -1.07 13.68 -2.35
CA GLN A 120 -0.37 14.94 -2.10
C GLN A 120 0.78 14.75 -1.09
N VAL A 121 0.53 14.05 0.00
CA VAL A 121 1.58 13.73 0.99
C VAL A 121 2.72 12.90 0.39
N ILE A 122 2.41 11.89 -0.43
CA ILE A 122 3.44 11.08 -1.12
C ILE A 122 4.31 11.97 -2.01
N TYR A 123 3.69 12.91 -2.73
CA TYR A 123 4.40 13.86 -3.57
C TYR A 123 5.33 14.78 -2.76
N GLU A 124 4.84 15.36 -1.67
CA GLU A 124 5.59 16.23 -0.76
C GLU A 124 6.76 15.51 -0.05
N LYS A 125 6.67 14.21 0.09
CA LYS A 125 7.74 13.34 0.62
C LYS A 125 8.69 12.82 -0.47
N ASP A 126 8.76 13.47 -1.62
CA ASP A 126 9.59 13.09 -2.77
C ASP A 126 9.36 11.62 -3.20
N TYR A 127 8.08 11.23 -3.29
CA TYR A 127 7.62 9.87 -3.66
C TYR A 127 8.14 8.76 -2.72
N ARG A 128 8.42 9.08 -1.48
CA ARG A 128 8.71 8.08 -0.46
C ARG A 128 7.39 7.56 0.08
N PHE A 129 7.18 6.28 -0.10
CA PHE A 129 6.04 5.58 0.46
C PHE A 129 6.39 5.08 1.85
N ALA A 130 5.39 5.00 2.74
CA ALA A 130 5.52 4.25 3.98
C ALA A 130 5.95 2.81 3.65
N GLN A 131 6.95 2.33 4.35
CA GLN A 131 7.55 1.02 4.10
C GLN A 131 7.30 0.13 5.32
N PRO A 132 6.89 -1.13 5.10
CA PRO A 132 6.79 -2.07 6.20
C PRO A 132 8.15 -2.25 6.88
N PRO A 133 8.17 -2.67 8.15
CA PRO A 133 9.40 -2.98 8.86
C PRO A 133 10.28 -3.97 8.09
N LYS A 134 11.56 -4.06 8.46
CA LYS A 134 12.45 -5.06 7.89
C LYS A 134 11.86 -6.45 8.02
N THR A 135 11.97 -7.22 6.95
CA THR A 135 11.44 -8.59 6.93
C THR A 135 12.26 -9.48 7.89
N PRO A 136 11.64 -10.08 8.90
CA PRO A 136 12.32 -11.00 9.81
C PRO A 136 12.67 -12.31 9.11
N THR A 137 13.69 -13.02 9.63
CA THR A 137 14.05 -14.36 9.16
C THR A 137 13.44 -15.41 10.09
N LEU A 138 12.55 -16.23 9.54
CA LEU A 138 11.86 -17.30 10.29
C LEU A 138 12.62 -18.62 10.22
N THR A 139 12.76 -19.27 11.37
CA THR A 139 13.27 -20.63 11.50
C THR A 139 12.20 -21.50 12.17
N ALA A 140 11.96 -22.69 11.61
CA ALA A 140 11.05 -23.68 12.17
C ALA A 140 11.76 -24.98 12.47
N SER A 141 11.62 -25.49 13.69
CA SER A 141 12.19 -26.78 14.13
C SER A 141 11.05 -27.74 14.50
N PRO A 142 10.96 -28.90 13.83
CA PRO A 142 9.93 -29.88 14.11
C PRO A 142 10.21 -30.62 15.44
N GLY A 143 9.16 -30.91 16.18
CA GLY A 143 9.17 -31.79 17.35
C GLY A 143 8.04 -32.82 17.30
N ASP A 144 7.94 -33.66 18.32
CA ASP A 144 6.84 -34.64 18.46
C ASP A 144 5.54 -33.95 18.89
N GLY A 145 4.64 -33.74 17.95
CA GLY A 145 3.36 -33.02 18.17
C GLY A 145 3.51 -31.52 18.37
N TYR A 146 4.65 -30.94 18.03
CA TYR A 146 4.82 -29.48 18.07
C TYR A 146 5.81 -28.98 17.01
N VAL A 147 5.75 -27.66 16.77
CA VAL A 147 6.77 -26.92 16.00
C VAL A 147 7.30 -25.78 16.86
N MET A 148 8.63 -25.69 16.99
CA MET A 148 9.28 -24.54 17.60
C MET A 148 9.63 -23.54 16.49
N LEU A 149 9.12 -22.34 16.61
CA LEU A 149 9.33 -21.23 15.69
C LEU A 149 10.18 -20.17 16.36
N SER A 150 11.16 -19.62 15.65
CA SER A 150 11.97 -18.50 16.12
C SER A 150 12.31 -17.57 14.95
N TRP A 151 12.47 -16.30 15.24
CA TRP A 151 12.84 -15.28 14.26
C TRP A 151 13.84 -14.28 14.84
N ASN A 152 14.58 -13.60 13.94
CA ASN A 152 15.55 -12.60 14.36
C ASN A 152 14.90 -11.29 14.78
N ASP A 153 15.68 -10.39 15.36
CA ASP A 153 15.26 -9.08 15.89
C ASP A 153 15.52 -7.92 14.92
N ASP A 154 15.76 -8.22 13.63
CA ASP A 154 16.08 -7.18 12.65
C ASP A 154 14.92 -6.18 12.46
N ALA A 155 13.68 -6.66 12.50
CA ALA A 155 12.51 -5.80 12.32
C ALA A 155 12.35 -4.78 13.46
N ASP A 156 12.40 -5.23 14.71
CA ASP A 156 12.20 -4.34 15.86
C ASP A 156 13.41 -3.42 16.14
N LYS A 157 14.62 -3.81 15.73
CA LYS A 157 15.83 -3.01 16.00
C LYS A 157 16.33 -2.18 14.83
N LEU A 158 16.22 -2.69 13.61
CA LEU A 158 16.91 -2.11 12.46
C LEU A 158 15.95 -1.44 11.45
N THR A 159 14.65 -1.47 11.68
CA THR A 159 13.68 -0.77 10.85
C THR A 159 13.95 0.74 10.85
N ARG A 160 13.84 1.36 9.70
CA ARG A 160 13.89 2.80 9.52
C ARG A 160 13.01 3.16 8.33
N ASP A 161 11.89 3.81 8.60
CA ASP A 161 10.99 4.26 7.54
C ASP A 161 11.42 5.65 7.04
N PRO A 162 11.83 5.77 5.77
CA PRO A 162 12.20 7.05 5.18
C PRO A 162 11.02 8.02 5.02
N PHE A 163 9.78 7.50 4.94
CA PHE A 163 8.57 8.30 4.81
C PHE A 163 8.34 9.21 6.02
N ILE A 164 8.60 8.70 7.22
CA ILE A 164 8.47 9.44 8.49
C ILE A 164 9.80 9.96 9.03
N GLY A 165 10.82 10.10 8.18
CA GLY A 165 12.11 10.70 8.56
C GLY A 165 13.13 9.72 9.13
N ASN A 166 13.14 8.48 8.68
CA ASN A 166 14.02 7.39 9.13
C ASN A 166 13.83 7.02 10.62
N VAL A 167 12.61 7.13 11.09
CA VAL A 167 12.24 6.67 12.45
C VAL A 167 12.00 5.17 12.43
N ASN A 168 12.19 4.52 13.56
CA ASN A 168 11.75 3.14 13.76
C ASN A 168 10.29 3.17 14.21
N ASP A 169 9.41 2.75 13.33
CA ASP A 169 7.96 2.69 13.51
C ASP A 169 7.43 1.28 13.70
N PHE A 170 8.32 0.31 13.83
CA PHE A 170 7.95 -1.06 14.13
C PHE A 170 7.03 -1.14 15.35
N GLU A 171 5.96 -1.92 15.24
CA GLU A 171 5.00 -2.13 16.34
C GLU A 171 4.94 -3.57 16.81
N GLY A 172 4.98 -4.55 15.92
CA GLY A 172 4.85 -5.92 16.35
C GLY A 172 5.03 -6.98 15.27
N TYR A 173 4.75 -8.23 15.68
CA TYR A 173 4.81 -9.40 14.84
C TYR A 173 3.47 -10.14 14.83
N LYS A 174 3.11 -10.69 13.67
CA LYS A 174 1.99 -11.62 13.48
C LYS A 174 2.50 -12.91 12.88
N LEU A 175 2.12 -14.04 13.44
CA LEU A 175 2.48 -15.37 12.95
C LEU A 175 1.24 -16.03 12.35
N PHE A 176 1.37 -16.52 11.14
CA PHE A 176 0.34 -17.25 10.41
C PHE A 176 0.75 -18.71 10.23
N ARG A 177 -0.23 -19.58 10.19
CA ARG A 177 -0.06 -21.02 9.87
C ARG A 177 -1.11 -21.45 8.88
N SER A 178 -0.70 -22.32 7.95
CA SER A 178 -1.57 -22.97 6.98
C SER A 178 -1.10 -24.40 6.72
N THR A 179 -1.98 -25.26 6.20
CA THR A 179 -1.62 -26.54 5.60
C THR A 179 -1.59 -26.47 4.08
N ASP A 180 -1.90 -25.30 3.54
CA ASP A 180 -1.81 -24.97 2.12
C ASP A 180 -0.82 -23.83 1.89
N LYS A 181 0.01 -23.95 0.85
CA LYS A 181 1.05 -22.97 0.50
C LYS A 181 0.51 -21.59 0.11
N TYR A 182 -0.77 -21.49 -0.25
CA TYR A 182 -1.44 -20.21 -0.55
C TYR A 182 -2.14 -19.59 0.65
N PHE A 183 -2.03 -20.20 1.83
CA PHE A 183 -2.72 -19.80 3.06
C PHE A 183 -4.25 -19.74 2.90
N SER A 184 -4.82 -20.53 1.97
CA SER A 184 -6.24 -20.53 1.67
C SER A 184 -7.11 -21.14 2.78
N ASP A 185 -6.55 -21.94 3.67
CA ASP A 185 -7.20 -22.52 4.84
C ASP A 185 -7.04 -21.66 6.12
N SER A 186 -6.37 -20.51 6.02
CA SER A 186 -6.26 -19.58 7.11
C SER A 186 -7.59 -18.85 7.36
N GLU A 187 -7.91 -18.60 8.62
CA GLU A 187 -9.06 -17.76 8.96
C GLU A 187 -8.84 -16.34 8.44
N VAL A 188 -9.87 -15.76 7.82
CA VAL A 188 -9.82 -14.40 7.29
C VAL A 188 -10.70 -13.46 8.10
N ILE A 189 -10.24 -12.23 8.25
CA ILE A 189 -11.02 -11.11 8.77
C ILE A 189 -11.61 -10.39 7.56
N THR A 190 -12.92 -10.26 7.53
CA THR A 190 -13.65 -9.62 6.42
C THR A 190 -14.08 -8.21 6.79
N ASP A 191 -14.30 -7.37 5.78
CA ASP A 191 -15.02 -6.11 5.94
C ASP A 191 -16.51 -6.33 6.22
N GLY A 192 -17.26 -5.25 6.39
CA GLY A 192 -18.72 -5.32 6.63
C GLY A 192 -19.54 -5.93 5.48
N TYR A 193 -18.94 -6.14 4.32
CA TYR A 193 -19.57 -6.74 3.12
C TYR A 193 -19.12 -8.18 2.86
N GLY A 194 -18.24 -8.72 3.72
CA GLY A 194 -17.73 -10.09 3.60
C GLY A 194 -16.49 -10.22 2.68
N THR A 195 -15.89 -9.10 2.27
CA THR A 195 -14.66 -9.13 1.47
C THR A 195 -13.46 -9.48 2.37
N PRO A 196 -12.63 -10.49 2.03
CA PRO A 196 -11.41 -10.80 2.76
C PRO A 196 -10.46 -9.61 2.81
N MET A 197 -10.07 -9.19 4.02
CA MET A 197 -9.19 -8.05 4.25
C MET A 197 -7.85 -8.45 4.84
N PHE A 198 -7.86 -9.25 5.90
CA PHE A 198 -6.68 -9.68 6.62
C PHE A 198 -6.76 -11.15 6.97
N LEU A 199 -5.60 -11.81 7.06
CA LEU A 199 -5.51 -13.13 7.67
C LEU A 199 -5.52 -13.00 9.20
N LYS A 200 -6.18 -13.92 9.88
CA LYS A 200 -6.15 -14.01 11.34
C LYS A 200 -4.87 -14.72 11.80
N PRO A 201 -4.00 -14.07 12.56
CA PRO A 201 -2.79 -14.71 13.06
C PRO A 201 -3.08 -15.78 14.10
N ILE A 202 -2.25 -16.82 14.19
CA ILE A 202 -2.27 -17.80 15.28
C ILE A 202 -1.57 -17.27 16.55
N TYR A 203 -0.69 -16.27 16.36
CA TYR A 203 0.03 -15.60 17.43
C TYR A 203 0.35 -14.17 17.01
N GLN A 204 0.26 -13.24 17.96
CA GLN A 204 0.64 -11.84 17.79
C GLN A 204 1.38 -11.37 19.02
N CYS A 205 2.43 -10.57 18.85
CA CYS A 205 3.07 -9.84 19.94
C CYS A 205 3.48 -8.46 19.46
N ASP A 206 3.37 -7.47 20.35
CA ASP A 206 3.51 -6.06 20.07
C ASP A 206 4.30 -5.34 21.16
N LEU A 207 4.77 -4.15 20.86
CA LEU A 207 5.46 -3.31 21.83
C LEU A 207 4.52 -2.93 22.99
N VAL A 208 5.08 -2.70 24.15
CA VAL A 208 4.35 -2.12 25.29
C VAL A 208 4.50 -0.61 25.20
N ASN A 209 3.50 0.04 24.60
CA ASN A 209 3.48 1.48 24.35
C ASN A 209 2.04 2.01 24.29
N ASP A 210 1.84 3.22 23.79
CA ASP A 210 0.52 3.84 23.66
C ASP A 210 -0.24 3.41 22.38
N ASN A 211 0.43 2.69 21.45
CA ASN A 211 -0.17 2.18 20.22
C ASN A 211 -0.72 0.77 20.44
N SER A 212 -2.00 0.63 20.71
CA SER A 212 -2.62 -0.67 20.95
C SER A 212 -4.08 -0.72 20.49
N GLY A 213 -4.60 -1.93 20.32
CA GLY A 213 -5.97 -2.13 19.86
C GLY A 213 -6.18 -1.86 18.38
N PHE A 214 -7.37 -1.43 18.01
CA PHE A 214 -7.73 -1.16 16.61
C PHE A 214 -7.48 0.29 16.26
N THR A 215 -6.87 0.52 15.09
CA THR A 215 -6.66 1.89 14.58
C THR A 215 -8.00 2.56 14.25
N ASP A 216 -8.09 3.86 14.51
CA ASP A 216 -9.21 4.72 14.14
C ASP A 216 -8.91 5.60 12.91
N PHE A 217 -7.75 5.41 12.30
CA PHE A 217 -7.25 6.09 11.10
C PHE A 217 -6.84 5.07 10.03
N GLY A 218 -6.65 5.53 8.82
CA GLY A 218 -6.14 4.71 7.72
C GLY A 218 -7.00 3.48 7.44
N LEU A 219 -8.33 3.57 7.60
CA LEU A 219 -9.23 2.45 7.42
C LEU A 219 -9.22 1.97 5.96
N VAL A 220 -9.03 0.68 5.75
CA VAL A 220 -9.11 0.06 4.44
C VAL A 220 -10.50 -0.55 4.28
N ASN A 221 -11.30 0.01 3.37
CA ASN A 221 -12.71 -0.37 3.17
C ASN A 221 -13.53 -0.41 4.49
N GLY A 222 -13.21 0.49 5.41
CA GLY A 222 -13.86 0.55 6.73
C GLY A 222 -13.36 -0.48 7.75
N ALA A 223 -12.38 -1.31 7.40
CA ALA A 223 -11.76 -2.24 8.34
C ALA A 223 -10.55 -1.58 9.02
N SER A 224 -10.51 -1.69 10.36
CA SER A 224 -9.42 -1.21 11.19
C SER A 224 -8.30 -2.25 11.28
N TYR A 225 -7.06 -1.77 11.37
CA TYR A 225 -5.92 -2.64 11.63
C TYR A 225 -5.76 -2.89 13.14
N ASN A 226 -5.46 -4.13 13.54
CA ASN A 226 -5.22 -4.48 14.94
C ASN A 226 -3.72 -4.41 15.23
N LEU A 227 -3.32 -3.45 16.09
CA LEU A 227 -1.96 -3.23 16.53
C LEU A 227 -1.49 -4.18 17.65
N GLY A 228 -2.43 -4.81 18.38
CA GLY A 228 -2.13 -5.72 19.48
C GLY A 228 -2.63 -5.20 20.84
N ASP A 229 -2.21 -5.85 21.91
CA ASP A 229 -2.70 -5.64 23.28
C ASP A 229 -1.56 -5.38 24.28
N ASN A 230 -0.43 -4.79 23.85
CA ASN A 230 0.75 -4.52 24.70
C ASN A 230 1.35 -5.79 25.32
N THR A 231 1.51 -6.83 24.52
CA THR A 231 1.91 -8.16 25.00
C THR A 231 3.41 -8.30 25.27
N GLY A 232 4.20 -7.36 24.76
CA GLY A 232 5.67 -7.39 24.77
C GLY A 232 6.25 -8.29 23.67
N ILE A 233 7.37 -7.84 23.08
CA ILE A 233 8.01 -8.53 21.97
C ILE A 233 8.62 -9.85 22.41
N LYS A 234 8.37 -10.89 21.62
CA LYS A 234 9.01 -12.20 21.70
C LYS A 234 9.47 -12.61 20.31
N HIS A 235 10.57 -13.35 20.24
CA HIS A 235 11.15 -13.85 19.00
C HIS A 235 11.04 -15.36 18.85
N TYR A 236 10.10 -15.97 19.55
CA TYR A 236 9.81 -17.39 19.48
C TYR A 236 8.34 -17.68 19.81
N PHE A 237 7.87 -18.78 19.25
CA PHE A 237 6.55 -19.35 19.55
C PHE A 237 6.60 -20.87 19.42
N LYS A 238 5.98 -21.59 20.35
CA LYS A 238 5.79 -23.05 20.28
C LYS A 238 4.36 -23.33 19.85
N ASP A 239 4.22 -23.89 18.66
CA ASP A 239 2.92 -24.35 18.17
C ASP A 239 2.71 -25.81 18.54
N GLU A 240 1.80 -26.07 19.46
CA GLU A 240 1.42 -27.41 19.94
C GLU A 240 0.12 -27.90 19.28
N ASN A 241 -0.45 -27.13 18.37
CA ASN A 241 -1.68 -27.51 17.68
C ASN A 241 -1.38 -28.02 16.27
N VAL A 242 -0.52 -29.02 16.18
CA VAL A 242 -0.07 -29.64 14.94
C VAL A 242 -0.09 -31.16 15.04
N GLU A 243 -0.16 -31.82 13.89
CA GLU A 243 -0.19 -33.27 13.75
C GLU A 243 1.12 -33.76 13.11
N ASN A 244 1.71 -34.84 13.65
CA ASN A 244 2.88 -35.46 13.07
C ASN A 244 2.60 -35.96 11.64
N GLY A 245 3.56 -35.74 10.74
CA GLY A 245 3.49 -36.19 9.36
C GLY A 245 2.73 -35.27 8.44
N ARG A 246 2.10 -34.21 8.95
CA ARG A 246 1.43 -33.20 8.12
C ARG A 246 2.36 -32.03 7.81
N THR A 247 2.34 -31.56 6.57
CA THR A 247 3.09 -30.37 6.17
C THR A 247 2.37 -29.11 6.63
N TYR A 248 3.14 -28.21 7.25
CA TYR A 248 2.67 -26.88 7.67
C TYR A 248 3.54 -25.79 7.03
N TYR A 249 2.88 -24.72 6.67
CA TYR A 249 3.45 -23.47 6.16
C TYR A 249 3.27 -22.41 7.22
N TYR A 250 4.38 -21.80 7.61
CA TYR A 250 4.37 -20.70 8.57
C TYR A 250 4.89 -19.43 7.91
N ALA A 251 4.29 -18.31 8.27
CA ALA A 251 4.76 -16.99 7.85
C ALA A 251 4.77 -16.07 9.06
N ILE A 252 5.88 -15.38 9.29
CA ILE A 252 5.99 -14.29 10.27
C ILE A 252 6.01 -12.97 9.51
N VAL A 253 5.18 -12.02 9.91
CA VAL A 253 5.22 -10.66 9.39
C VAL A 253 5.49 -9.68 10.54
N ALA A 254 6.34 -8.71 10.28
CA ALA A 254 6.50 -7.54 11.11
C ALA A 254 5.59 -6.44 10.58
N TYR A 255 5.00 -5.64 11.45
CA TYR A 255 4.15 -4.51 11.10
C TYR A 255 4.52 -3.26 11.90
N ASP A 256 4.19 -2.11 11.33
CA ASP A 256 4.37 -0.80 11.93
C ASP A 256 3.05 -0.26 12.55
N TYR A 257 3.12 0.88 13.21
CA TYR A 257 1.92 1.54 13.74
C TYR A 257 1.28 2.51 12.75
N GLY A 258 1.84 2.64 11.53
CA GLY A 258 1.37 3.58 10.53
C GLY A 258 1.81 5.02 10.79
N ALA A 259 1.13 5.97 10.15
CA ALA A 259 1.41 7.40 10.34
C ALA A 259 0.11 8.19 10.54
N PRO A 260 -0.45 8.20 11.77
CA PRO A 260 -1.73 8.86 12.07
C PRO A 260 -1.71 10.36 11.87
N GLU A 261 -0.54 11.00 12.05
CA GLU A 261 -0.37 12.46 11.97
C GLU A 261 -0.20 12.99 10.54
N ILE A 262 -0.21 12.09 9.52
CA ILE A 262 0.07 12.48 8.14
C ILE A 262 -1.21 12.40 7.31
N GLY A 263 -1.68 13.56 6.84
CA GLY A 263 -2.90 13.67 6.08
C GLY A 263 -4.10 13.05 6.81
N PRO A 264 -4.90 12.18 6.16
CA PRO A 264 -6.02 11.49 6.80
C PRO A 264 -5.59 10.31 7.70
N GLY A 265 -4.30 10.14 7.94
CA GLY A 265 -3.71 8.99 8.59
C GLY A 265 -3.35 7.86 7.58
N ILE A 266 -2.12 7.40 7.63
CA ILE A 266 -1.65 6.27 6.82
C ILE A 266 -1.80 4.98 7.64
N SER A 267 -2.48 4.00 7.04
CA SER A 267 -2.68 2.68 7.66
C SER A 267 -1.35 2.00 7.99
N PRO A 268 -1.29 1.23 9.08
CA PRO A 268 -0.18 0.32 9.32
C PRO A 268 0.12 -0.56 8.11
N SER A 269 1.38 -0.85 7.89
CA SER A 269 1.86 -1.74 6.85
C SER A 269 2.55 -2.98 7.44
N GLU A 270 2.54 -4.09 6.70
CA GLU A 270 3.14 -5.35 7.11
C GLU A 270 3.92 -6.02 5.97
N ASN A 271 4.87 -6.86 6.32
CA ASN A 271 5.68 -7.56 5.32
C ASN A 271 4.84 -8.49 4.46
N ASN A 272 5.19 -8.58 3.18
CA ASN A 272 4.64 -9.58 2.28
C ASN A 272 5.17 -10.97 2.61
N THR A 273 4.33 -11.98 2.41
CA THR A 273 4.72 -13.39 2.44
C THR A 273 4.85 -13.89 1.01
N VAL A 274 5.97 -14.53 0.69
CA VAL A 274 6.24 -15.00 -0.67
C VAL A 274 6.54 -16.50 -0.65
N ILE A 275 5.75 -17.27 -1.40
CA ILE A 275 6.04 -18.64 -1.79
C ILE A 275 6.01 -18.68 -3.31
N ASP A 276 7.17 -18.81 -3.94
CA ASP A 276 7.30 -18.88 -5.38
C ASP A 276 7.07 -20.31 -5.87
N VAL A 277 6.20 -20.47 -6.85
CA VAL A 277 5.84 -21.77 -7.43
C VAL A 277 6.07 -21.78 -8.94
N ASP A 278 6.34 -22.96 -9.49
CA ASP A 278 6.43 -23.16 -10.93
C ASP A 278 5.05 -23.40 -11.55
N GLU A 279 5.00 -23.54 -12.87
CA GLU A 279 3.80 -23.84 -13.65
C GLU A 279 3.15 -25.21 -13.34
N PHE A 280 3.87 -26.08 -12.63
CA PHE A 280 3.38 -27.37 -12.13
C PHE A 280 3.05 -27.33 -10.65
N ASP A 281 3.00 -26.11 -10.07
CA ASP A 281 2.67 -25.89 -8.66
C ASP A 281 3.71 -26.42 -7.66
N ASN A 282 4.96 -26.66 -8.09
CA ASN A 282 6.06 -26.98 -7.19
C ASN A 282 6.71 -25.71 -6.64
N ILE A 283 7.08 -25.75 -5.37
CA ILE A 283 7.77 -24.63 -4.71
C ILE A 283 9.17 -24.48 -5.25
N ARG A 284 9.49 -23.32 -5.80
CA ARG A 284 10.82 -22.92 -6.26
C ARG A 284 11.63 -22.19 -5.20
N GLY A 285 10.93 -21.39 -4.37
CA GLY A 285 11.54 -20.59 -3.32
C GLY A 285 10.54 -20.09 -2.31
N ILE A 286 11.06 -19.67 -1.17
CA ILE A 286 10.27 -19.07 -0.09
C ILE A 286 10.95 -17.79 0.39
N GLY A 287 10.15 -16.84 0.85
CA GLY A 287 10.63 -15.62 1.50
C GLY A 287 11.39 -15.93 2.81
N LEU A 288 12.21 -14.98 3.26
CA LEU A 288 12.95 -15.11 4.52
C LEU A 288 12.04 -15.35 5.73
N ASN A 289 10.84 -14.79 5.66
CA ASN A 289 9.83 -14.86 6.72
C ASN A 289 8.87 -16.04 6.60
N VAL A 290 9.17 -17.01 5.74
CA VAL A 290 8.36 -18.21 5.53
C VAL A 290 9.16 -19.44 5.89
N ALA A 291 8.51 -20.43 6.50
CA ALA A 291 9.09 -21.74 6.80
C ALA A 291 8.10 -22.85 6.46
N ILE A 292 8.64 -23.97 5.96
CA ILE A 292 7.88 -25.19 5.66
C ILE A 292 8.41 -26.29 6.57
N VAL A 293 7.54 -26.95 7.31
CA VAL A 293 7.94 -27.94 8.31
C VAL A 293 6.94 -29.08 8.42
N ILE A 294 7.45 -30.27 8.74
CA ILE A 294 6.64 -31.45 9.03
C ILE A 294 7.01 -31.93 10.43
N PRO A 295 6.13 -31.75 11.44
CA PRO A 295 6.31 -32.32 12.78
C PRO A 295 6.43 -33.85 12.69
N ARG A 296 7.25 -34.43 13.53
CA ARG A 296 7.49 -35.87 13.54
C ARG A 296 7.83 -36.36 14.94
N ALA A 297 7.45 -37.61 15.21
CA ALA A 297 7.83 -38.27 16.42
C ALA A 297 9.37 -38.36 16.57
N ASP A 298 9.84 -38.35 17.77
CA ASP A 298 11.24 -38.55 18.09
C ASP A 298 11.75 -39.88 17.55
N ALA A 299 13.06 -39.96 17.27
CA ALA A 299 13.66 -41.19 16.83
C ALA A 299 13.51 -42.27 17.93
N ALA A 300 13.25 -43.50 17.50
CA ALA A 300 13.21 -44.62 18.44
C ALA A 300 14.55 -44.71 19.20
N SER A 301 14.51 -44.62 20.52
CA SER A 301 15.68 -44.53 21.41
C SER A 301 16.22 -43.10 21.67
N TYR A 302 15.55 -42.06 21.23
CA TYR A 302 15.85 -40.71 21.70
C TYR A 302 15.42 -40.58 23.17
N SER A 303 16.24 -39.99 23.98
CA SER A 303 15.91 -39.48 25.31
C SER A 303 16.36 -38.04 25.39
N ASP A 304 15.51 -37.20 25.95
CA ASP A 304 15.87 -35.81 26.20
C ASP A 304 17.15 -35.75 27.04
N PRO A 305 18.09 -34.86 26.70
CA PRO A 305 19.24 -34.64 27.54
C PRO A 305 18.83 -34.14 28.90
N ASP A 306 19.30 -34.75 29.98
CA ASP A 306 19.12 -34.20 31.35
C ASP A 306 19.80 -32.84 31.41
N ILE A 307 19.00 -31.79 31.54
CA ILE A 307 19.48 -30.42 31.79
C ILE A 307 19.85 -30.39 33.30
N ILE A 308 21.13 -30.43 33.58
CA ILE A 308 21.67 -30.28 34.94
C ILE A 308 21.79 -28.79 35.25
#